data_dd1b85c029fead10e9cddddfa97bcd76
#
_entry.id   dd1b85c029fead10e9cddddfa97bcd76
#
_cell.length_a   1.000
_cell.length_b   1.000
_cell.length_c   1.000
_cell.angle_alpha   90.00
_cell.angle_beta   90.00
_cell.angle_gamma   90.00
#
_symmetry.space_group_name_H-M   'P 1'
#
loop_
_entity.id
_entity.type
_entity.pdbx_description
1 polymer ?
#
loop_
_entity_poly.entity_id
_entity_poly.type
_entity_poly.pdbx_seq_one_letter_code
_entity_poly.pdbx_strand_id
1 'polypeptide(L)'
;MNRLAFNRGYLCGAMDRVVDGGVEWREYIKSALVDLKILWLDPTNKPIDIGVEDLENREHRHRCKGAGDFDTLCTEMKLVRHVDLRMVDICDFLVVNIDLDVHACGTYEELGWGNRMKKPCLVRVIQGKRNAPDWLFGMLPHQLIFSTWDEVIAYLRHIARDDHIDHLKRWMFFNFTGE
;
A
#
# COMPACT_ATOMS: atom_id res chain seq x y z
N MET A 1 -13.58 -6.59 -21.02
CA MET A 1 -13.66 -5.31 -20.24
C MET A 1 -12.59 -5.35 -19.14
N ASN A 2 -11.94 -4.24 -18.80
CA ASN A 2 -10.99 -4.21 -17.70
C ASN A 2 -11.73 -3.82 -16.41
N ARG A 3 -11.90 -4.77 -15.47
CA ARG A 3 -12.63 -4.53 -14.21
C ARG A 3 -11.90 -3.60 -13.24
N LEU A 4 -10.57 -3.48 -13.36
CA LEU A 4 -9.77 -2.60 -12.51
C LEU A 4 -9.70 -1.16 -13.02
N ALA A 5 -10.22 -0.87 -14.22
CA ALA A 5 -10.19 0.49 -14.74
C ALA A 5 -10.91 1.46 -13.80
N PHE A 6 -10.22 2.56 -13.46
CA PHE A 6 -10.69 3.62 -12.55
C PHE A 6 -10.89 3.22 -11.09
N ASN A 7 -10.56 1.98 -10.70
CA ASN A 7 -10.49 1.63 -9.28
C ASN A 7 -9.23 2.26 -8.65
N ARG A 8 -9.31 2.56 -7.37
CA ARG A 8 -8.25 3.22 -6.61
C ARG A 8 -7.38 2.19 -5.90
N GLY A 9 -6.12 2.11 -6.32
CA GLY A 9 -5.11 1.29 -5.65
C GLY A 9 -4.22 2.13 -4.74
N TYR A 10 -4.04 1.76 -3.47
CA TYR A 10 -3.12 2.43 -2.56
C TYR A 10 -1.78 1.69 -2.50
N LEU A 11 -0.67 2.43 -2.63
CA LEU A 11 0.69 1.91 -2.63
C LEU A 11 1.33 2.04 -1.24
N CYS A 12 1.14 1.01 -0.42
CA CYS A 12 1.57 0.95 0.97
C CYS A 12 2.99 0.37 1.12
N GLY A 13 3.89 1.03 1.85
CA GLY A 13 5.24 0.52 2.08
C GLY A 13 6.15 1.54 2.77
N ALA A 14 7.29 1.07 3.27
CA ALA A 14 8.24 1.89 4.00
C ALA A 14 8.72 3.11 3.19
N MET A 15 8.86 4.25 3.87
CA MET A 15 9.38 5.50 3.33
C MET A 15 10.50 6.10 4.19
N ASP A 16 10.30 6.18 5.52
CA ASP A 16 11.19 6.88 6.44
C ASP A 16 12.61 6.26 6.52
N ARG A 17 12.72 4.93 6.37
CA ARG A 17 13.97 4.17 6.59
C ARG A 17 14.55 3.55 5.32
N VAL A 18 14.10 3.99 4.16
CA VAL A 18 14.61 3.55 2.85
C VAL A 18 15.25 4.73 2.12
N VAL A 19 16.31 4.45 1.36
CA VAL A 19 17.18 5.48 0.78
C VAL A 19 16.40 6.36 -0.20
N ASP A 20 15.63 5.73 -1.09
CA ASP A 20 14.83 6.41 -2.14
C ASP A 20 13.46 6.90 -1.63
N GLY A 21 13.15 6.77 -0.32
CA GLY A 21 11.81 7.07 0.20
C GLY A 21 10.72 6.12 -0.29
N GLY A 22 11.11 5.00 -0.91
CA GLY A 22 10.18 4.02 -1.46
C GLY A 22 9.57 4.42 -2.80
N VAL A 23 10.18 5.34 -3.53
CA VAL A 23 9.66 5.85 -4.82
C VAL A 23 9.83 4.82 -5.94
N GLU A 24 10.99 4.18 -6.05
CA GLU A 24 11.35 3.31 -7.17
C GLU A 24 10.34 2.18 -7.42
N TRP A 25 9.99 1.43 -6.40
CA TRP A 25 9.07 0.31 -6.55
C TRP A 25 7.63 0.77 -6.89
N ARG A 26 7.23 1.96 -6.40
CA ARG A 26 5.92 2.53 -6.69
C ARG A 26 5.81 2.93 -8.16
N GLU A 27 6.83 3.60 -8.69
CA GLU A 27 6.91 3.95 -10.12
C GLU A 27 6.95 2.70 -11.00
N TYR A 28 7.70 1.66 -10.58
CA TYR A 28 7.72 0.39 -11.28
C TYR A 28 6.31 -0.22 -11.41
N ILE A 29 5.55 -0.32 -10.32
CA ILE A 29 4.19 -0.88 -10.33
C ILE A 29 3.24 -0.05 -11.18
N LYS A 30 3.29 1.29 -11.05
CA LYS A 30 2.46 2.19 -11.86
C LYS A 30 2.74 2.03 -13.35
N SER A 31 4.01 1.96 -13.74
CA SER A 31 4.44 1.73 -15.13
C SER A 31 4.00 0.36 -15.65
N ALA A 32 4.25 -0.70 -14.89
CA ALA A 32 3.95 -2.07 -15.30
C ALA A 32 2.45 -2.34 -15.51
N LEU A 33 1.58 -1.54 -14.87
CA LEU A 33 0.12 -1.69 -14.89
C LEU A 33 -0.61 -0.50 -15.52
N VAL A 34 0.10 0.34 -16.29
CA VAL A 34 -0.47 1.55 -16.90
C VAL A 34 -1.67 1.25 -17.80
N ASP A 35 -1.66 0.11 -18.49
CA ASP A 35 -2.73 -0.36 -19.36
C ASP A 35 -4.02 -0.73 -18.59
N LEU A 36 -3.93 -1.03 -17.29
CA LEU A 36 -5.08 -1.33 -16.45
C LEU A 36 -5.84 -0.07 -16.00
N LYS A 37 -5.31 1.13 -16.24
CA LYS A 37 -5.96 2.42 -15.91
C LYS A 37 -6.40 2.51 -14.45
N ILE A 38 -5.61 1.97 -13.53
CA ILE A 38 -5.83 2.07 -12.09
C ILE A 38 -5.51 3.50 -11.65
N LEU A 39 -6.32 4.06 -10.77
CA LEU A 39 -6.07 5.34 -10.12
C LEU A 39 -5.22 5.10 -8.87
N TRP A 40 -3.93 5.41 -8.96
CA TRP A 40 -3.02 5.16 -7.86
C TRP A 40 -3.07 6.28 -6.81
N LEU A 41 -3.27 5.88 -5.56
CA LEU A 41 -3.06 6.71 -4.37
C LEU A 41 -1.66 6.40 -3.84
N ASP A 42 -0.76 7.36 -3.99
CA ASP A 42 0.66 7.20 -3.70
C ASP A 42 1.07 8.17 -2.59
N PRO A 43 1.49 7.68 -1.40
CA PRO A 43 1.91 8.57 -0.31
C PRO A 43 3.16 9.39 -0.62
N THR A 44 3.97 8.99 -1.63
CA THR A 44 5.11 9.81 -2.10
C THR A 44 4.69 10.98 -2.99
N ASN A 45 3.45 10.94 -3.50
CA ASN A 45 2.88 12.00 -4.36
C ASN A 45 1.40 12.20 -3.97
N LYS A 46 1.18 12.80 -2.81
CA LYS A 46 -0.16 12.97 -2.24
C LYS A 46 -1.01 13.95 -3.08
N PRO A 47 -2.32 13.74 -3.16
CA PRO A 47 -3.21 14.62 -3.94
C PRO A 47 -3.46 15.97 -3.26
N ILE A 48 -2.97 16.16 -2.05
CA ILE A 48 -3.10 17.41 -1.25
C ILE A 48 -1.74 17.75 -0.63
N ASP A 49 -1.51 19.04 -0.46
CA ASP A 49 -0.27 19.57 0.13
C ASP A 49 -0.33 19.59 1.67
N ILE A 50 -0.68 18.43 2.26
CA ILE A 50 -0.74 18.21 3.72
C ILE A 50 -0.09 16.86 4.03
N GLY A 51 0.78 16.84 5.04
CA GLY A 51 1.48 15.62 5.47
C GLY A 51 2.44 15.10 4.41
N VAL A 52 3.10 16.00 3.70
CA VAL A 52 4.07 15.66 2.63
C VAL A 52 5.28 14.91 3.20
N GLU A 53 5.74 13.90 2.49
CA GLU A 53 6.82 13.00 2.92
C GLU A 53 8.00 13.00 1.94
N ASP A 54 8.38 14.18 1.45
CA ASP A 54 9.60 14.37 0.67
C ASP A 54 10.88 14.30 1.53
N LEU A 55 12.03 14.44 0.87
CA LEU A 55 13.34 14.39 1.53
C LEU A 55 13.52 15.52 2.54
N GLU A 56 13.08 16.74 2.21
CA GLU A 56 13.21 17.91 3.06
C GLU A 56 12.43 17.75 4.38
N ASN A 57 11.17 17.35 4.29
CA ASN A 57 10.33 17.06 5.45
C ASN A 57 10.88 15.88 6.28
N ARG A 58 11.45 14.87 5.63
CA ARG A 58 12.12 13.75 6.34
C ARG A 58 13.33 14.24 7.13
N GLU A 59 14.19 15.06 6.52
CA GLU A 59 15.35 15.65 7.21
C GLU A 59 14.93 16.58 8.35
N HIS A 60 13.87 17.36 8.16
CA HIS A 60 13.29 18.19 9.22
C HIS A 60 12.87 17.33 10.42
N ARG A 61 12.11 16.26 10.19
CA ARG A 61 11.71 15.33 11.27
C ARG A 61 12.89 14.66 11.96
N HIS A 62 13.97 14.35 11.22
CA HIS A 62 15.22 13.86 11.83
C HIS A 62 15.87 14.92 12.73
N ARG A 63 15.88 16.18 12.32
CA ARG A 63 16.39 17.30 13.17
C ARG A 63 15.55 17.46 14.44
N CYS A 64 14.22 17.43 14.34
CA CYS A 64 13.32 17.47 15.50
C CYS A 64 13.63 16.34 16.50
N LYS A 65 13.81 15.10 16.00
CA LYS A 65 14.22 13.96 16.86
C LYS A 65 15.56 14.23 17.55
N GLY A 66 16.55 14.71 16.82
CA GLY A 66 17.89 15.02 17.37
C GLY A 66 17.89 16.14 18.41
N ALA A 67 17.01 17.12 18.26
CA ALA A 67 16.83 18.24 19.18
C ALA A 67 15.91 17.92 20.37
N GLY A 68 15.22 16.78 20.38
CA GLY A 68 14.22 16.44 21.39
C GLY A 68 12.92 17.20 21.25
N ASP A 69 12.67 17.84 20.09
CA ASP A 69 11.42 18.54 19.77
C ASP A 69 10.32 17.54 19.33
N PHE A 70 9.84 16.79 20.29
CA PHE A 70 8.83 15.76 20.07
C PHE A 70 7.43 16.31 19.85
N ASP A 71 7.12 17.52 20.32
CA ASP A 71 5.82 18.14 20.12
C ASP A 71 5.61 18.53 18.66
N THR A 72 6.59 19.15 18.03
CA THR A 72 6.59 19.44 16.58
C THR A 72 6.50 18.15 15.78
N LEU A 73 7.35 17.16 16.11
CA LEU A 73 7.33 15.86 15.45
C LEU A 73 5.95 15.18 15.54
N CYS A 74 5.35 15.15 16.72
CA CYS A 74 4.02 14.56 16.92
C CYS A 74 2.94 15.28 16.09
N THR A 75 3.01 16.60 16.00
CA THR A 75 2.05 17.41 15.25
C THR A 75 2.15 17.09 13.75
N GLU A 76 3.35 17.08 13.20
CA GLU A 76 3.58 16.75 11.78
C GLU A 76 3.18 15.30 11.46
N MET A 77 3.59 14.34 12.28
CA MET A 77 3.28 12.93 12.03
C MET A 77 1.80 12.60 12.16
N LYS A 78 1.02 13.36 12.97
CA LYS A 78 -0.44 13.24 12.98
C LYS A 78 -1.05 13.64 11.63
N LEU A 79 -0.52 14.68 10.98
CA LEU A 79 -0.97 15.09 9.64
C LEU A 79 -0.62 14.03 8.58
N VAL A 80 0.62 13.54 8.58
CA VAL A 80 1.05 12.44 7.69
C VAL A 80 0.11 11.25 7.83
N ARG A 81 0.00 10.73 9.05
CA ARG A 81 -0.84 9.57 9.35
C ARG A 81 -2.31 9.80 8.99
N HIS A 82 -2.84 11.01 9.22
CA HIS A 82 -4.24 11.35 8.88
C HIS A 82 -4.49 11.22 7.37
N VAL A 83 -3.60 11.77 6.55
CA VAL A 83 -3.74 11.72 5.09
C VAL A 83 -3.58 10.30 4.57
N ASP A 84 -2.58 9.56 5.06
CA ASP A 84 -2.31 8.19 4.62
C ASP A 84 -3.47 7.25 4.96
N LEU A 85 -3.97 7.29 6.19
CA LEU A 85 -5.14 6.49 6.56
C LEU A 85 -6.39 6.92 5.78
N ARG A 86 -6.53 8.22 5.44
CA ARG A 86 -7.63 8.66 4.57
C ARG A 86 -7.49 8.09 3.16
N MET A 87 -6.28 7.97 2.61
CA MET A 87 -6.06 7.29 1.33
C MET A 87 -6.40 5.80 1.43
N VAL A 88 -6.07 5.15 2.55
CA VAL A 88 -6.51 3.76 2.80
C VAL A 88 -8.03 3.66 2.88
N ASP A 89 -8.72 4.63 3.52
CA ASP A 89 -10.19 4.63 3.60
C ASP A 89 -10.85 4.67 2.23
N ILE A 90 -10.33 5.50 1.32
CA ILE A 90 -10.96 5.74 0.02
C ILE A 90 -10.47 4.83 -1.10
N CYS A 91 -9.39 4.07 -0.90
CA CYS A 91 -8.93 3.11 -1.91
C CYS A 91 -9.85 1.89 -2.00
N ASP A 92 -9.81 1.20 -3.12
CA ASP A 92 -10.58 -0.02 -3.36
C ASP A 92 -9.75 -1.27 -2.99
N PHE A 93 -8.42 -1.20 -3.14
CA PHE A 93 -7.47 -2.25 -2.76
C PHE A 93 -6.10 -1.67 -2.41
N LEU A 94 -5.25 -2.47 -1.75
CA LEU A 94 -3.89 -2.10 -1.39
C LEU A 94 -2.87 -3.01 -2.10
N VAL A 95 -1.76 -2.40 -2.55
CA VAL A 95 -0.53 -3.10 -2.91
C VAL A 95 0.51 -2.75 -1.87
N VAL A 96 0.98 -3.74 -1.14
CA VAL A 96 1.81 -3.56 0.05
C VAL A 96 3.19 -4.14 -0.20
N ASN A 97 4.24 -3.36 0.04
CA ASN A 97 5.63 -3.79 -0.04
C ASN A 97 6.23 -3.87 1.36
N ILE A 98 6.52 -5.08 1.81
CA ILE A 98 7.15 -5.33 3.13
C ILE A 98 8.60 -5.75 2.93
N ASP A 99 9.49 -5.00 3.56
CA ASP A 99 10.89 -5.35 3.78
C ASP A 99 11.06 -5.73 5.26
N LEU A 100 11.44 -6.98 5.54
CA LEU A 100 11.60 -7.48 6.92
C LEU A 100 12.83 -6.89 7.62
N ASP A 101 13.77 -6.33 6.86
CA ASP A 101 14.97 -5.67 7.39
C ASP A 101 14.71 -4.19 7.72
N VAL A 102 13.52 -3.67 7.34
CA VAL A 102 13.10 -2.28 7.58
C VAL A 102 11.98 -2.21 8.59
N HIS A 103 12.19 -1.46 9.68
CA HIS A 103 11.13 -1.24 10.66
C HIS A 103 10.10 -0.22 10.15
N ALA A 104 8.95 -0.71 9.69
CA ALA A 104 7.91 0.07 9.00
C ALA A 104 6.55 -0.02 9.71
N CYS A 105 6.42 0.60 10.91
CA CYS A 105 5.17 0.53 11.69
C CYS A 105 3.95 1.13 10.96
N GLY A 106 4.11 2.21 10.20
CA GLY A 106 3.04 2.79 9.39
C GLY A 106 2.47 1.80 8.39
N THR A 107 3.35 1.08 7.67
CA THR A 107 2.93 0.05 6.70
C THR A 107 2.06 -1.03 7.33
N TYR A 108 2.39 -1.50 8.55
CA TYR A 108 1.58 -2.50 9.24
C TYR A 108 0.26 -1.93 9.76
N GLU A 109 0.22 -0.67 10.18
CA GLU A 109 -1.03 0.00 10.56
C GLU A 109 -1.98 0.13 9.36
N GLU A 110 -1.49 0.63 8.23
CA GLU A 110 -2.24 0.80 6.99
C GLU A 110 -2.78 -0.54 6.45
N LEU A 111 -1.92 -1.57 6.43
CA LEU A 111 -2.31 -2.93 6.07
C LEU A 111 -3.41 -3.47 7.00
N GLY A 112 -3.24 -3.33 8.31
CA GLY A 112 -4.23 -3.75 9.31
C GLY A 112 -5.55 -3.01 9.13
N TRP A 113 -5.49 -1.72 8.87
CA TRP A 113 -6.67 -0.88 8.62
C TRP A 113 -7.43 -1.32 7.36
N GLY A 114 -6.73 -1.47 6.22
CA GLY A 114 -7.33 -1.95 4.96
C GLY A 114 -7.91 -3.35 5.09
N ASN A 115 -7.20 -4.26 5.76
CA ASN A 115 -7.69 -5.62 5.99
C ASN A 115 -8.95 -5.66 6.88
N ARG A 116 -9.03 -4.81 7.91
CA ARG A 116 -10.23 -4.67 8.76
C ARG A 116 -11.45 -4.23 7.95
N MET A 117 -11.24 -3.38 6.95
CA MET A 117 -12.27 -2.91 6.01
C MET A 117 -12.62 -3.95 4.93
N LYS A 118 -12.05 -5.17 5.00
CA LYS A 118 -12.25 -6.26 4.02
C LYS A 118 -11.72 -5.95 2.62
N LYS A 119 -10.86 -4.95 2.47
CA LYS A 119 -10.24 -4.64 1.18
C LYS A 119 -9.27 -5.73 0.76
N PRO A 120 -9.10 -5.96 -0.56
CA PRO A 120 -8.00 -6.78 -1.06
C PRO A 120 -6.66 -6.12 -0.69
N CYS A 121 -5.81 -6.84 0.05
CA CYS A 121 -4.46 -6.40 0.40
C CYS A 121 -3.46 -7.36 -0.23
N LEU A 122 -2.79 -6.92 -1.29
CA LEU A 122 -1.79 -7.70 -2.00
C LEU A 122 -0.43 -7.42 -1.39
N VAL A 123 0.13 -8.35 -0.64
CA VAL A 123 1.36 -8.15 0.12
C VAL A 123 2.52 -8.84 -0.56
N ARG A 124 3.50 -8.07 -1.04
CA ARG A 124 4.80 -8.59 -1.42
C ARG A 124 5.75 -8.52 -0.22
N VAL A 125 6.42 -9.63 0.07
CA VAL A 125 7.51 -9.70 1.04
C VAL A 125 8.83 -9.81 0.28
N ILE A 126 9.73 -8.84 0.46
CA ILE A 126 11.01 -8.74 -0.29
C ILE A 126 11.85 -10.01 -0.12
N GLN A 127 11.93 -10.52 1.11
CA GLN A 127 12.67 -11.74 1.45
C GLN A 127 11.94 -13.03 1.04
N GLY A 128 10.81 -12.90 0.35
CA GLY A 128 9.97 -14.00 -0.12
C GLY A 128 8.90 -14.44 0.87
N LYS A 129 7.81 -14.98 0.34
CA LYS A 129 6.64 -15.44 1.09
C LYS A 129 6.98 -16.42 2.21
N ARG A 130 7.99 -17.28 2.04
CA ARG A 130 8.41 -18.27 3.05
C ARG A 130 8.96 -17.64 4.32
N ASN A 131 9.43 -16.41 4.24
CA ASN A 131 9.97 -15.65 5.36
C ASN A 131 8.96 -14.66 5.95
N ALA A 132 7.73 -14.62 5.38
CA ALA A 132 6.68 -13.75 5.89
C ALA A 132 6.36 -14.10 7.36
N PRO A 133 6.13 -13.09 8.23
CA PRO A 133 5.73 -13.32 9.61
C PRO A 133 4.44 -14.15 9.69
N ASP A 134 4.37 -15.09 10.61
CA ASP A 134 3.20 -15.96 10.82
C ASP A 134 1.89 -15.18 10.97
N TRP A 135 1.96 -13.99 11.58
CA TRP A 135 0.82 -13.10 11.77
C TRP A 135 0.14 -12.70 10.46
N LEU A 136 0.91 -12.54 9.36
CA LEU A 136 0.34 -12.22 8.04
C LEU A 136 -0.57 -13.34 7.52
N PHE A 137 -0.23 -14.60 7.78
CA PHE A 137 -1.07 -15.74 7.39
C PHE A 137 -2.36 -15.84 8.23
N GLY A 138 -2.39 -15.25 9.41
CA GLY A 138 -3.61 -15.07 10.21
C GLY A 138 -4.48 -13.91 9.75
N MET A 139 -3.88 -12.88 9.12
CA MET A 139 -4.59 -11.70 8.62
C MET A 139 -5.18 -11.90 7.24
N LEU A 140 -4.44 -12.56 6.34
CA LEU A 140 -4.71 -12.62 4.91
C LEU A 140 -4.78 -14.05 4.40
N PRO A 141 -5.62 -14.33 3.38
CA PRO A 141 -5.46 -15.52 2.58
C PRO A 141 -4.05 -15.58 1.99
N HIS A 142 -3.40 -16.74 2.10
CA HIS A 142 -2.01 -16.88 1.64
C HIS A 142 -1.82 -16.58 0.15
N GLN A 143 -2.88 -16.65 -0.66
CA GLN A 143 -2.89 -16.31 -2.09
C GLN A 143 -2.68 -14.81 -2.34
N LEU A 144 -2.84 -13.96 -1.32
CA LEU A 144 -2.57 -12.53 -1.38
C LEU A 144 -1.19 -12.15 -0.82
N ILE A 145 -0.36 -13.14 -0.48
CA ILE A 145 1.02 -12.96 -0.05
C ILE A 145 1.94 -13.47 -1.16
N PHE A 146 2.81 -12.62 -1.65
CA PHE A 146 3.65 -12.81 -2.84
C PHE A 146 5.14 -12.66 -2.51
N SER A 147 6.00 -13.28 -3.33
CA SER A 147 7.45 -13.14 -3.23
C SER A 147 8.00 -12.10 -4.21
N THR A 148 7.36 -11.91 -5.35
CA THR A 148 7.86 -11.07 -6.44
C THR A 148 6.80 -10.08 -6.94
N TRP A 149 7.26 -9.01 -7.61
CA TRP A 149 6.35 -8.10 -8.31
C TRP A 149 5.66 -8.75 -9.50
N ASP A 150 6.32 -9.68 -10.18
CA ASP A 150 5.72 -10.40 -11.32
C ASP A 150 4.49 -11.19 -10.89
N GLU A 151 4.53 -11.82 -9.69
CA GLU A 151 3.37 -12.50 -9.12
C GLU A 151 2.22 -11.52 -8.81
N VAL A 152 2.50 -10.35 -8.23
CA VAL A 152 1.50 -9.31 -7.95
C VAL A 152 0.89 -8.78 -9.25
N ILE A 153 1.72 -8.48 -10.24
CA ILE A 153 1.30 -7.98 -11.56
C ILE A 153 0.43 -9.03 -12.27
N ALA A 154 0.88 -10.29 -12.29
CA ALA A 154 0.11 -11.39 -12.89
C ALA A 154 -1.25 -11.56 -12.20
N TYR A 155 -1.31 -11.46 -10.87
CA TYR A 155 -2.54 -11.53 -10.10
C TYR A 155 -3.49 -10.38 -10.45
N LEU A 156 -3.01 -9.12 -10.47
CA LEU A 156 -3.84 -7.97 -10.84
C LEU A 156 -4.34 -8.06 -12.29
N ARG A 157 -3.53 -8.55 -13.22
CA ARG A 157 -3.94 -8.80 -14.59
C ARG A 157 -5.02 -9.90 -14.68
N HIS A 158 -4.93 -10.92 -13.83
CA HIS A 158 -5.96 -11.95 -13.72
C HIS A 158 -7.28 -11.36 -13.18
N ILE A 159 -7.22 -10.56 -12.11
CA ILE A 159 -8.39 -9.88 -11.52
C ILE A 159 -9.07 -8.91 -12.52
N ALA A 160 -8.29 -8.28 -13.40
CA ALA A 160 -8.81 -7.35 -14.39
C ALA A 160 -9.68 -7.99 -15.48
N ARG A 161 -9.69 -9.33 -15.63
CA ARG A 161 -10.48 -10.03 -16.66
C ARG A 161 -11.95 -10.07 -16.32
N ASP A 162 -12.78 -10.07 -17.35
CA ASP A 162 -14.25 -10.17 -17.20
C ASP A 162 -14.73 -11.51 -16.66
N ASP A 163 -13.96 -12.57 -16.94
CA ASP A 163 -14.27 -13.95 -16.57
C ASP A 163 -13.72 -14.36 -15.19
N HIS A 164 -13.15 -13.39 -14.45
CA HIS A 164 -12.59 -13.69 -13.13
C HIS A 164 -13.69 -14.01 -12.12
N ILE A 165 -13.47 -15.08 -11.35
CA ILE A 165 -14.28 -15.44 -10.19
C ILE A 165 -13.47 -15.19 -8.92
N ASP A 166 -13.96 -14.33 -8.03
CA ASP A 166 -13.33 -14.02 -6.74
C ASP A 166 -13.59 -15.13 -5.72
N HIS A 167 -12.80 -16.18 -5.77
CA HIS A 167 -12.87 -17.28 -4.81
C HIS A 167 -12.49 -16.87 -3.37
N LEU A 168 -11.75 -15.77 -3.21
CA LEU A 168 -11.31 -15.26 -1.91
C LEU A 168 -12.33 -14.34 -1.26
N LYS A 169 -13.38 -13.95 -1.98
CA LYS A 169 -14.40 -12.98 -1.53
C LYS A 169 -13.80 -11.66 -1.01
N ARG A 170 -12.71 -11.22 -1.62
CA ARG A 170 -12.02 -9.98 -1.27
C ARG A 170 -12.30 -8.83 -2.26
N TRP A 171 -12.68 -9.15 -3.50
CA TRP A 171 -13.01 -8.19 -4.55
C TRP A 171 -14.53 -7.96 -4.62
N MET A 172 -15.16 -7.76 -3.46
CA MET A 172 -16.63 -7.71 -3.30
C MET A 172 -17.27 -6.57 -4.06
N PHE A 173 -16.53 -5.48 -4.31
CA PHE A 173 -17.04 -4.34 -5.08
C PHE A 173 -17.25 -4.64 -6.57
N PHE A 174 -16.82 -5.80 -7.06
CA PHE A 174 -17.21 -6.27 -8.40
C PHE A 174 -18.59 -6.93 -8.45
N ASN A 175 -19.16 -7.27 -7.30
CA ASN A 175 -20.41 -8.03 -7.18
C ASN A 175 -21.65 -7.14 -7.04
N PHE A 176 -21.59 -5.88 -7.46
CA PHE A 176 -22.75 -4.97 -7.42
C PHE A 176 -23.81 -5.22 -8.50
N THR A 177 -23.67 -6.22 -9.35
CA THR A 177 -24.74 -6.70 -10.22
C THR A 177 -25.57 -7.68 -9.41
N GLY A 178 -26.66 -7.19 -8.78
CA GLY A 178 -27.51 -7.97 -7.89
C GLY A 178 -28.02 -9.27 -8.52
N GLU A 179 -27.30 -10.35 -8.25
CA GLU A 179 -27.72 -11.74 -8.27
C GLU A 179 -27.45 -12.36 -6.89
#